data_70afdcf6eaef3b3419344010d485ea8f
#
_entry.id   70afdcf6eaef3b3419344010d485ea8f
#
_cell.length_a   1.000
_cell.length_b   1.000
_cell.length_c   1.000
_cell.angle_alpha   90.00
_cell.angle_beta   90.00
_cell.angle_gamma   90.00
#
_symmetry.space_group_name_H-M   'P 1'
#
loop_
_entity.id
_entity.type
_entity.pdbx_description
1 polymer ?
#
loop_
_entity_poly.entity_id
_entity_poly.type
_entity_poly.pdbx_seq_one_letter_code
_entity_poly.pdbx_strand_id
1 'polypeptide(L)'
;MKTDSMEAVHLDYENEEAVKQAQQIGASAWLALASGEANQLNATNALSHLTDLQVRDFALGVIGTATPNIQALISAFIDYSISDKNPDIDAPLHALRAYAYLCEGNTDKADLELKACFSLNSDYSLARLFERTLTAGWETDFYPKMAQELHPKVSDKIFG
;
A
#
# COMPACT_ATOMS: atom_id res chain seq x y z
N MET A 1 -6.86 -1.01 15.99
CA MET A 1 -7.97 -0.58 15.12
C MET A 1 -8.17 -1.62 14.05
N LYS A 2 -9.34 -2.18 13.98
CA LYS A 2 -9.63 -3.25 13.01
C LYS A 2 -10.47 -2.73 11.86
N THR A 3 -10.36 -3.41 10.71
CA THR A 3 -11.07 -3.05 9.49
C THR A 3 -12.34 -3.86 9.28
N ASP A 4 -12.80 -4.62 10.29
CA ASP A 4 -13.89 -5.59 10.17
C ASP A 4 -15.20 -5.01 9.63
N SER A 5 -15.50 -3.75 9.97
CA SER A 5 -16.71 -3.05 9.54
C SER A 5 -16.40 -1.90 8.57
N MET A 6 -15.14 -1.76 8.16
CA MET A 6 -14.72 -0.68 7.28
C MET A 6 -15.12 -0.96 5.84
N GLU A 7 -15.71 0.02 5.20
CA GLU A 7 -16.02 -0.03 3.77
C GLU A 7 -14.91 0.66 2.96
N ALA A 8 -14.60 0.10 1.79
CA ALA A 8 -13.71 0.75 0.85
C ALA A 8 -14.40 1.93 0.17
N VAL A 9 -13.66 3.00 -0.06
CA VAL A 9 -14.15 4.15 -0.83
C VAL A 9 -13.97 3.83 -2.31
N HIS A 10 -15.04 4.01 -3.09
CA HIS A 10 -15.01 3.90 -4.54
C HIS A 10 -15.26 5.26 -5.15
N LEU A 11 -14.29 5.77 -5.92
CA LEU A 11 -14.32 7.11 -6.46
C LEU A 11 -15.05 7.19 -7.78
N ASP A 12 -15.77 8.30 -8.00
CA ASP A 12 -16.30 8.64 -9.31
C ASP A 12 -15.22 9.39 -10.10
N TYR A 13 -14.53 8.67 -11.00
CA TYR A 13 -13.40 9.22 -11.77
C TYR A 13 -13.83 10.26 -12.82
N GLU A 14 -15.10 10.48 -13.02
CA GLU A 14 -15.59 11.59 -13.84
C GLU A 14 -15.57 12.91 -13.09
N ASN A 15 -15.54 12.90 -11.75
CA ASN A 15 -15.44 14.09 -10.92
C ASN A 15 -13.99 14.31 -10.46
N GLU A 16 -13.21 15.00 -11.28
CA GLU A 16 -11.76 15.20 -11.06
C GLU A 16 -11.43 15.86 -9.74
N GLU A 17 -12.22 16.86 -9.32
CA GLU A 17 -11.97 17.57 -8.06
C GLU A 17 -12.20 16.67 -6.85
N ALA A 18 -13.30 15.90 -6.85
CA ALA A 18 -13.60 14.95 -5.78
C ALA A 18 -12.55 13.84 -5.70
N VAL A 19 -12.08 13.35 -6.85
CA VAL A 19 -11.01 12.36 -6.91
C VAL A 19 -9.73 12.92 -6.28
N LYS A 20 -9.33 14.12 -6.66
CA LYS A 20 -8.11 14.74 -6.13
C LYS A 20 -8.20 14.95 -4.62
N GLN A 21 -9.32 15.41 -4.11
CA GLN A 21 -9.54 15.58 -2.67
C GLN A 21 -9.44 14.25 -1.94
N ALA A 22 -10.08 13.20 -2.45
CA ALA A 22 -10.04 11.87 -1.86
C ALA A 22 -8.62 11.29 -1.87
N GLN A 23 -7.88 11.46 -2.96
CA GLN A 23 -6.49 11.03 -3.05
C GLN A 23 -5.62 11.74 -2.02
N GLN A 24 -5.82 13.04 -1.82
CA GLN A 24 -5.09 13.81 -0.80
C GLN A 24 -5.41 13.33 0.60
N ILE A 25 -6.66 12.99 0.89
CA ILE A 25 -7.06 12.44 2.19
C ILE A 25 -6.34 11.12 2.46
N GLY A 26 -6.37 10.20 1.50
CA GLY A 26 -5.71 8.90 1.63
C GLY A 26 -4.20 9.01 1.77
N ALA A 27 -3.57 9.79 0.90
CA ALA A 27 -2.11 9.99 0.92
C ALA A 27 -1.64 10.67 2.21
N SER A 28 -2.35 11.71 2.67
CA SER A 28 -2.03 12.39 3.92
C SER A 28 -2.13 11.44 5.12
N ALA A 29 -3.08 10.51 5.11
CA ALA A 29 -3.21 9.51 6.15
C ALA A 29 -2.00 8.57 6.19
N TRP A 30 -1.47 8.15 5.04
CA TRP A 30 -0.25 7.34 4.99
C TRP A 30 0.98 8.11 5.49
N LEU A 31 1.09 9.40 5.18
CA LEU A 31 2.15 10.25 5.75
C LEU A 31 2.02 10.36 7.26
N ALA A 32 0.83 10.52 7.78
CA ALA A 32 0.58 10.57 9.23
C ALA A 32 0.98 9.27 9.92
N LEU A 33 0.67 8.11 9.33
CA LEU A 33 1.11 6.82 9.85
C LEU A 33 2.63 6.73 9.91
N ALA A 34 3.32 7.20 8.88
CA ALA A 34 4.79 7.21 8.83
C ALA A 34 5.39 8.15 9.87
N SER A 35 4.63 9.14 10.33
CA SER A 35 5.03 10.08 11.39
C SER A 35 4.63 9.61 12.80
N GLY A 36 4.08 8.41 12.93
CA GLY A 36 3.68 7.85 14.21
C GLY A 36 2.26 8.23 14.66
N GLU A 37 1.46 8.83 13.79
CA GLU A 37 0.09 9.29 14.12
C GLU A 37 -0.96 8.24 13.71
N ALA A 38 -0.86 7.02 14.22
CA ALA A 38 -1.75 5.90 13.91
C ALA A 38 -3.04 5.97 14.76
N ASN A 39 -3.83 7.02 14.59
CA ASN A 39 -5.14 7.14 15.25
C ASN A 39 -6.25 6.55 14.37
N GLN A 40 -7.47 6.46 14.92
CA GLN A 40 -8.61 5.86 14.23
C GLN A 40 -8.92 6.55 12.91
N LEU A 41 -8.89 7.87 12.86
CA LEU A 41 -9.19 8.63 11.66
C LEU A 41 -8.17 8.38 10.55
N ASN A 42 -6.87 8.47 10.89
CA ASN A 42 -5.80 8.24 9.93
C ASN A 42 -5.81 6.79 9.43
N ALA A 43 -6.05 5.82 10.31
CA ALA A 43 -6.16 4.42 9.93
C ALA A 43 -7.31 4.21 8.94
N THR A 44 -8.48 4.73 9.24
CA THR A 44 -9.65 4.62 8.37
C THR A 44 -9.37 5.24 6.99
N ASN A 45 -8.84 6.44 6.96
CA ASN A 45 -8.56 7.13 5.69
C ASN A 45 -7.47 6.43 4.86
N ALA A 46 -6.43 5.93 5.51
CA ALA A 46 -5.35 5.21 4.84
C ALA A 46 -5.87 3.93 4.17
N LEU A 47 -6.69 3.16 4.87
CA LEU A 47 -7.13 1.84 4.40
C LEU A 47 -8.30 1.94 3.42
N SER A 48 -9.28 2.80 3.70
CA SER A 48 -10.50 2.89 2.90
C SER A 48 -10.25 3.43 1.48
N HIS A 49 -9.16 4.16 1.26
CA HIS A 49 -8.82 4.76 -0.03
C HIS A 49 -7.85 3.91 -0.88
N LEU A 50 -7.50 2.69 -0.44
CA LEU A 50 -6.56 1.82 -1.17
C LEU A 50 -7.12 1.27 -2.48
N THR A 51 -8.40 1.41 -2.74
CA THR A 51 -8.99 1.09 -4.04
C THR A 51 -8.52 2.03 -5.15
N ASP A 52 -8.12 3.24 -4.78
CA ASP A 52 -7.53 4.20 -5.71
C ASP A 52 -6.05 3.88 -5.94
N LEU A 53 -5.65 3.74 -7.21
CA LEU A 53 -4.30 3.32 -7.56
C LEU A 53 -3.24 4.35 -7.18
N GLN A 54 -3.55 5.65 -7.24
CA GLN A 54 -2.59 6.69 -6.83
C GLN A 54 -2.33 6.64 -5.33
N VAL A 55 -3.37 6.45 -4.51
CA VAL A 55 -3.21 6.31 -3.06
C VAL A 55 -2.42 5.05 -2.73
N ARG A 56 -2.71 3.94 -3.39
CA ARG A 56 -1.97 2.68 -3.22
C ARG A 56 -0.49 2.87 -3.56
N ASP A 57 -0.21 3.51 -4.68
CA ASP A 57 1.18 3.75 -5.12
C ASP A 57 1.88 4.76 -4.21
N PHE A 58 1.15 5.71 -3.64
CA PHE A 58 1.68 6.60 -2.62
C PHE A 58 2.07 5.84 -1.35
N ALA A 59 1.22 4.93 -0.88
CA ALA A 59 1.52 4.07 0.26
C ALA A 59 2.77 3.22 0.02
N LEU A 60 2.87 2.65 -1.18
CA LEU A 60 4.06 1.89 -1.59
C LEU A 60 5.32 2.75 -1.51
N GLY A 61 5.25 3.99 -2.00
CA GLY A 61 6.36 4.95 -1.94
C GLY A 61 6.75 5.30 -0.50
N VAL A 62 5.77 5.48 0.38
CA VAL A 62 6.02 5.72 1.82
C VAL A 62 6.78 4.55 2.43
N ILE A 63 6.39 3.31 2.13
CA ILE A 63 7.07 2.11 2.63
C ILE A 63 8.50 2.05 2.10
N GLY A 64 8.70 2.20 0.79
CA GLY A 64 10.00 2.00 0.15
C GLY A 64 11.01 3.10 0.43
N THR A 65 10.58 4.30 0.81
CA THR A 65 11.45 5.42 1.16
C THR A 65 11.65 5.58 2.66
N ALA A 66 10.93 4.80 3.49
CA ALA A 66 11.01 4.90 4.94
C ALA A 66 12.29 4.29 5.49
N THR A 67 12.69 4.77 6.68
CA THR A 67 13.74 4.11 7.44
C THR A 67 13.29 2.72 7.90
N PRO A 68 14.21 1.80 8.26
CA PRO A 68 13.80 0.48 8.74
C PRO A 68 12.82 0.51 9.92
N ASN A 69 12.99 1.46 10.85
CA ASN A 69 12.09 1.60 12.00
C ASN A 69 10.67 1.97 11.55
N ILE A 70 10.53 2.89 10.62
CA ILE A 70 9.23 3.30 10.08
C ILE A 70 8.62 2.17 9.25
N GLN A 71 9.41 1.46 8.46
CA GLN A 71 8.95 0.27 7.75
C GLN A 71 8.35 -0.77 8.71
N ALA A 72 9.03 -1.04 9.81
CA ALA A 72 8.55 -2.00 10.82
C ALA A 72 7.20 -1.56 11.42
N LEU A 73 7.05 -0.27 11.71
CA LEU A 73 5.78 0.28 12.23
C LEU A 73 4.66 0.15 11.20
N ILE A 74 4.93 0.46 9.95
CA ILE A 74 3.93 0.35 8.88
C ILE A 74 3.56 -1.12 8.64
N SER A 75 4.54 -2.03 8.63
CA SER A 75 4.28 -3.47 8.48
C SER A 75 3.41 -4.00 9.61
N ALA A 76 3.67 -3.60 10.85
CA ALA A 76 2.84 -3.98 12.00
C ALA A 76 1.42 -3.42 11.87
N PHE A 77 1.28 -2.18 11.41
CA PHE A 77 -0.02 -1.57 11.15
C PHE A 77 -0.79 -2.34 10.09
N ILE A 78 -0.15 -2.69 8.98
CA ILE A 78 -0.77 -3.46 7.90
C ILE A 78 -1.23 -4.82 8.41
N ASP A 79 -0.37 -5.53 9.14
CA ASP A 79 -0.68 -6.84 9.69
C ASP A 79 -1.91 -6.79 10.62
N TYR A 80 -1.94 -5.81 11.51
CA TYR A 80 -3.06 -5.59 12.40
C TYR A 80 -4.35 -5.27 11.65
N SER A 81 -4.25 -4.60 10.50
CA SER A 81 -5.39 -4.09 9.74
C SER A 81 -6.02 -5.12 8.81
N ILE A 82 -5.30 -6.18 8.46
CA ILE A 82 -5.84 -7.25 7.61
C ILE A 82 -6.95 -7.97 8.38
N SER A 83 -8.16 -7.97 7.82
CA SER A 83 -9.35 -8.47 8.49
C SER A 83 -9.83 -9.82 7.95
N ASP A 84 -9.41 -10.18 6.73
CA ASP A 84 -9.90 -11.33 5.95
C ASP A 84 -11.39 -11.23 5.57
N LYS A 85 -11.97 -10.04 5.68
CA LYS A 85 -13.40 -9.80 5.45
C LYS A 85 -13.70 -8.85 4.29
N ASN A 86 -12.76 -7.99 3.93
CA ASN A 86 -12.95 -7.01 2.86
C ASN A 86 -11.83 -7.12 1.82
N PRO A 87 -12.05 -7.89 0.73
CA PRO A 87 -11.04 -8.08 -0.30
C PRO A 87 -10.55 -6.78 -0.95
N ASP A 88 -11.40 -5.76 -1.04
CA ASP A 88 -11.03 -4.48 -1.64
C ASP A 88 -9.97 -3.73 -0.83
N ILE A 89 -9.90 -3.99 0.47
CA ILE A 89 -8.87 -3.45 1.36
C ILE A 89 -7.75 -4.46 1.57
N ASP A 90 -8.08 -5.72 1.83
CA ASP A 90 -7.11 -6.74 2.22
C ASP A 90 -6.19 -7.16 1.07
N ALA A 91 -6.68 -7.19 -0.18
CA ALA A 91 -5.82 -7.51 -1.32
C ALA A 91 -4.70 -6.47 -1.51
N PRO A 92 -4.98 -5.14 -1.57
CA PRO A 92 -3.91 -4.15 -1.58
C PRO A 92 -2.99 -4.23 -0.36
N LEU A 93 -3.51 -4.51 0.83
CA LEU A 93 -2.68 -4.62 2.03
C LEU A 93 -1.69 -5.78 1.94
N HIS A 94 -2.11 -6.95 1.46
CA HIS A 94 -1.18 -8.06 1.24
C HIS A 94 -0.11 -7.71 0.21
N ALA A 95 -0.46 -7.00 -0.87
CA ALA A 95 0.50 -6.56 -1.86
C ALA A 95 1.51 -5.56 -1.30
N LEU A 96 1.04 -4.59 -0.50
CA LEU A 96 1.92 -3.61 0.17
C LEU A 96 2.84 -4.30 1.18
N ARG A 97 2.32 -5.30 1.90
CA ARG A 97 3.13 -6.06 2.84
C ARG A 97 4.18 -6.91 2.13
N ALA A 98 3.81 -7.51 1.00
CA ALA A 98 4.77 -8.21 0.15
C ALA A 98 5.92 -7.27 -0.26
N TYR A 99 5.57 -6.05 -0.66
CA TYR A 99 6.56 -5.03 -1.03
C TYR A 99 7.49 -4.69 0.15
N ALA A 100 6.94 -4.53 1.35
CA ALA A 100 7.76 -4.27 2.54
C ALA A 100 8.76 -5.40 2.78
N TYR A 101 8.34 -6.66 2.65
CA TYR A 101 9.26 -7.80 2.76
C TYR A 101 10.31 -7.82 1.65
N LEU A 102 9.94 -7.45 0.42
CA LEU A 102 10.91 -7.34 -0.68
C LEU A 102 11.96 -6.28 -0.38
N CYS A 103 11.57 -5.15 0.20
CA CYS A 103 12.54 -4.11 0.62
C CYS A 103 13.50 -4.61 1.70
N GLU A 104 13.06 -5.54 2.55
CA GLU A 104 13.88 -6.16 3.59
C GLU A 104 14.76 -7.31 3.06
N GLY A 105 14.56 -7.72 1.81
CA GLY A 105 15.24 -8.88 1.25
C GLY A 105 14.63 -10.23 1.61
N ASN A 106 13.43 -10.24 2.20
CA ASN A 106 12.74 -11.46 2.62
C ASN A 106 11.77 -11.95 1.55
N THR A 107 12.31 -12.61 0.53
CA THR A 107 11.52 -13.06 -0.61
C THR A 107 10.55 -14.19 -0.27
N ASP A 108 10.86 -15.03 0.72
CA ASP A 108 9.97 -16.12 1.12
C ASP A 108 8.68 -15.59 1.74
N LYS A 109 8.78 -14.64 2.65
CA LYS A 109 7.60 -13.99 3.25
C LYS A 109 6.84 -13.16 2.24
N ALA A 110 7.55 -12.48 1.33
CA ALA A 110 6.92 -11.75 0.24
C ALA A 110 6.05 -12.67 -0.62
N ASP A 111 6.57 -13.85 -0.98
CA ASP A 111 5.83 -14.84 -1.78
C ASP A 111 4.55 -15.30 -1.07
N LEU A 112 4.61 -15.52 0.24
CA LEU A 112 3.42 -15.89 1.03
C LEU A 112 2.36 -14.78 0.99
N GLU A 113 2.77 -13.52 1.10
CA GLU A 113 1.84 -12.39 1.01
C GLU A 113 1.24 -12.26 -0.39
N LEU A 114 2.02 -12.49 -1.44
CA LEU A 114 1.50 -12.49 -2.81
C LEU A 114 0.45 -13.58 -3.01
N LYS A 115 0.68 -14.78 -2.47
CA LYS A 115 -0.30 -15.87 -2.52
C LYS A 115 -1.58 -15.51 -1.77
N ALA A 116 -1.48 -14.86 -0.62
CA ALA A 116 -2.64 -14.38 0.12
C ALA A 116 -3.42 -13.33 -0.68
N CYS A 117 -2.72 -12.41 -1.34
CA CYS A 117 -3.34 -11.43 -2.23
C CYS A 117 -4.10 -12.12 -3.37
N PHE A 118 -3.47 -13.09 -4.04
CA PHE A 118 -4.09 -13.81 -5.17
C PHE A 118 -5.30 -14.64 -4.74
N SER A 119 -5.35 -15.10 -3.49
CA SER A 119 -6.53 -15.80 -2.99
C SER A 119 -7.76 -14.88 -2.87
N LEU A 120 -7.55 -13.58 -2.74
CA LEU A 120 -8.60 -12.57 -2.67
C LEU A 120 -8.91 -11.96 -4.04
N ASN A 121 -7.89 -11.75 -4.85
CA ASN A 121 -7.98 -11.19 -6.21
C ASN A 121 -6.86 -11.76 -7.07
N SER A 122 -7.16 -12.79 -7.85
CA SER A 122 -6.18 -13.51 -8.67
C SER A 122 -5.51 -12.65 -9.74
N ASP A 123 -6.14 -11.54 -10.12
CA ASP A 123 -5.65 -10.64 -11.18
C ASP A 123 -5.12 -9.31 -10.64
N TYR A 124 -4.84 -9.24 -9.32
CA TYR A 124 -4.39 -7.98 -8.73
C TYR A 124 -3.05 -7.53 -9.36
N SER A 125 -3.09 -6.40 -10.06
CA SER A 125 -2.00 -5.97 -10.96
C SER A 125 -0.66 -5.76 -10.25
N LEU A 126 -0.68 -5.14 -9.06
CA LEU A 126 0.54 -4.88 -8.30
C LEU A 126 1.21 -6.18 -7.85
N ALA A 127 0.42 -7.13 -7.36
CA ALA A 127 0.93 -8.43 -6.95
C ALA A 127 1.49 -9.21 -8.15
N ARG A 128 0.84 -9.12 -9.30
CA ARG A 128 1.35 -9.73 -10.54
C ARG A 128 2.69 -9.11 -10.97
N LEU A 129 2.84 -7.80 -10.82
CA LEU A 129 4.12 -7.14 -11.07
C LEU A 129 5.22 -7.72 -10.19
N PHE A 130 4.99 -7.84 -8.89
CA PHE A 130 5.99 -8.38 -7.96
C PHE A 130 6.29 -9.86 -8.24
N GLU A 131 5.29 -10.65 -8.59
CA GLU A 131 5.48 -12.04 -8.99
C GLU A 131 6.43 -12.13 -10.19
N ARG A 132 6.23 -11.28 -11.20
CA ARG A 132 7.10 -11.25 -12.39
C ARG A 132 8.53 -10.83 -12.05
N THR A 133 8.72 -9.85 -11.17
CA THR A 133 10.07 -9.42 -10.77
C THR A 133 10.78 -10.50 -9.99
N LEU A 134 10.08 -11.22 -9.11
CA LEU A 134 10.64 -12.35 -8.38
C LEU A 134 11.04 -13.49 -9.32
N THR A 135 10.17 -13.84 -10.26
CA THR A 135 10.45 -14.87 -11.26
C THR A 135 11.65 -14.49 -12.15
N ALA A 136 11.77 -13.20 -12.49
CA ALA A 136 12.88 -12.69 -13.28
C ALA A 136 14.20 -12.58 -12.50
N GLY A 137 14.18 -12.84 -11.19
CA GLY A 137 15.38 -12.83 -10.35
C GLY A 137 15.88 -11.43 -10.01
N TRP A 138 14.99 -10.44 -9.91
CA TRP A 138 15.40 -9.10 -9.50
C TRP A 138 16.08 -9.12 -8.12
N GLU A 139 17.15 -8.38 -7.99
CA GLU A 139 17.79 -8.15 -6.70
C GLU A 139 16.90 -7.26 -5.82
N THR A 140 16.83 -7.59 -4.52
CA THR A 140 15.88 -6.92 -3.61
C THR A 140 16.18 -5.45 -3.38
N ASP A 141 17.41 -5.00 -3.63
CA ASP A 141 17.75 -3.57 -3.52
C ASP A 141 17.09 -2.72 -4.62
N PHE A 142 16.55 -3.31 -5.68
CA PHE A 142 15.78 -2.58 -6.69
C PHE A 142 14.44 -2.06 -6.16
N TYR A 143 13.84 -2.71 -5.17
CA TYR A 143 12.50 -2.32 -4.70
C TYR A 143 12.50 -0.95 -4.01
N PRO A 144 13.38 -0.67 -3.03
CA PRO A 144 13.43 0.68 -2.48
C PRO A 144 13.90 1.72 -3.50
N LYS A 145 14.77 1.38 -4.44
CA LYS A 145 15.19 2.30 -5.51
C LYS A 145 14.01 2.67 -6.42
N MET A 146 13.16 1.70 -6.75
CA MET A 146 11.94 1.95 -7.51
C MET A 146 11.05 2.97 -6.81
N ALA A 147 10.86 2.82 -5.50
CA ALA A 147 10.07 3.77 -4.72
C ALA A 147 10.69 5.16 -4.71
N GLN A 148 12.01 5.26 -4.55
CA GLN A 148 12.72 6.54 -4.56
C GLN A 148 12.53 7.31 -5.87
N GLU A 149 12.43 6.61 -7.00
CA GLU A 149 12.19 7.23 -8.30
C GLU A 149 10.73 7.62 -8.51
N LEU A 150 9.81 6.75 -8.12
CA LEU A 150 8.39 6.91 -8.43
C LEU A 150 7.64 7.75 -7.41
N HIS A 151 8.03 7.72 -6.15
CA HIS A 151 7.31 8.40 -5.07
C HIS A 151 7.17 9.91 -5.30
N PRO A 152 8.22 10.65 -5.70
CA PRO A 152 8.05 12.08 -6.00
C PRO A 152 7.04 12.35 -7.11
N LYS A 153 6.97 11.49 -8.12
CA LYS A 153 6.04 11.64 -9.24
C LYS A 153 4.60 11.39 -8.81
N VAL A 154 4.37 10.38 -7.98
CA VAL A 154 3.04 10.07 -7.44
C VAL A 154 2.60 11.19 -6.49
N SER A 155 3.48 11.65 -5.61
CA SER A 155 3.23 12.76 -4.71
C SER A 155 2.83 14.02 -5.48
N ASP A 156 3.52 14.32 -6.56
CA ASP A 156 3.24 15.48 -7.41
C ASP A 156 1.86 15.37 -8.07
N LYS A 157 1.48 14.20 -8.53
CA LYS A 157 0.14 13.97 -9.10
C LYS A 157 -0.98 14.20 -8.09
N ILE A 158 -0.75 13.87 -6.84
CA ILE A 158 -1.76 13.99 -5.77
C ILE A 158 -1.81 15.41 -5.19
N PHE A 159 -0.67 16.00 -4.89
CA PHE A 159 -0.55 17.27 -4.16
C PHE A 159 -0.12 18.45 -5.03
N GLY A 160 0.45 18.20 -6.17
CA GLY A 160 0.94 19.21 -7.11
C GLY A 160 -0.14 19.86 -7.99
#